data_14270502e7e064526d6f8a7505d8c19d
#
_entry.id   14270502e7e064526d6f8a7505d8c19d
#
_cell.length_a   1.000
_cell.length_b   1.000
_cell.length_c   1.000
_cell.angle_alpha   90.00
_cell.angle_beta   90.00
_cell.angle_gamma   90.00
#
_symmetry.space_group_name_H-M   'P 1'
#
loop_
_entity.id
_entity.type
_entity.pdbx_description
1 polymer ?
#
loop_
_entity_poly.entity_id
_entity_poly.type
_entity_poly.pdbx_seq_one_letter_code
_entity_poly.pdbx_strand_id
1 'polypeptide(L)'
;MPINFEQPMTTYELIAIILSILALVIPALKWLYDKFLKRLEIDFLPSGMITLLHNRSGSYITLGGVYEAKNKSTTVKEISAKVIRKSDNATLSLLWSVFPSPVFRSVAGNYETTFETAHPFKVEADTLAPAFVEFSNTASNMTEVSDGILFPVVKASTAILSQANITVLAADTAVKSLPEYNTAKLALNDFFFWKADIYELVLTT
;
A
#
# COMPACT_ATOMS: atom_id res chain seq x y z
N MET A 1 -33.20 26.16 -55.53
CA MET A 1 -32.29 27.24 -55.97
C MET A 1 -31.04 26.57 -56.51
N PRO A 2 -30.65 26.78 -57.76
CA PRO A 2 -29.36 26.27 -58.22
C PRO A 2 -28.23 27.08 -57.56
N ILE A 3 -27.29 26.40 -56.96
CA ILE A 3 -26.09 27.02 -56.37
C ILE A 3 -25.19 27.37 -57.57
N ASN A 4 -25.00 28.67 -57.81
CA ASN A 4 -24.16 29.14 -58.91
C ASN A 4 -22.73 29.23 -58.42
N PHE A 5 -21.86 28.31 -58.84
CA PHE A 5 -20.46 28.23 -58.46
C PHE A 5 -19.50 29.14 -59.23
N GLU A 6 -20.04 30.02 -60.12
CA GLU A 6 -19.23 30.84 -61.02
C GLU A 6 -18.83 32.22 -60.48
N GLN A 7 -19.25 32.61 -59.29
CA GLN A 7 -18.80 33.81 -58.64
C GLN A 7 -17.44 33.65 -57.98
N PRO A 8 -16.43 34.48 -58.27
CA PRO A 8 -15.16 34.42 -57.57
C PRO A 8 -15.36 34.69 -56.06
N MET A 9 -14.85 33.81 -55.26
CA MET A 9 -14.97 33.89 -53.80
C MET A 9 -14.32 35.16 -53.27
N THR A 10 -15.03 35.93 -52.50
CA THR A 10 -14.48 37.14 -51.91
C THR A 10 -13.47 36.79 -50.80
N THR A 11 -12.53 37.68 -50.54
CA THR A 11 -11.51 37.50 -49.47
C THR A 11 -12.14 37.25 -48.12
N TYR A 12 -13.30 37.87 -47.86
CA TYR A 12 -14.04 37.66 -46.60
C TYR A 12 -14.63 36.25 -46.47
N GLU A 13 -15.17 35.70 -47.56
CA GLU A 13 -15.69 34.32 -47.58
C GLU A 13 -14.56 33.31 -47.37
N LEU A 14 -13.40 33.53 -47.98
CA LEU A 14 -12.22 32.69 -47.77
C LEU A 14 -11.78 32.72 -46.31
N ILE A 15 -11.68 33.89 -45.69
CA ILE A 15 -11.33 34.06 -44.30
C ILE A 15 -12.36 33.37 -43.40
N ALA A 16 -13.66 33.54 -43.67
CA ALA A 16 -14.73 32.92 -42.88
C ALA A 16 -14.67 31.39 -42.96
N ILE A 17 -14.36 30.80 -44.10
CA ILE A 17 -14.19 29.39 -44.30
C ILE A 17 -12.99 28.88 -43.50
N ILE A 18 -11.84 29.56 -43.58
CA ILE A 18 -10.63 29.18 -42.82
C ILE A 18 -10.90 29.23 -41.31
N LEU A 19 -11.52 30.29 -40.82
CA LEU A 19 -11.88 30.41 -39.40
C LEU A 19 -12.84 29.33 -38.96
N SER A 20 -13.83 28.98 -39.81
CA SER A 20 -14.79 27.91 -39.52
C SER A 20 -14.10 26.53 -39.46
N ILE A 21 -13.17 26.25 -40.36
CA ILE A 21 -12.37 25.05 -40.37
C ILE A 21 -11.49 24.99 -39.09
N LEU A 22 -10.80 26.05 -38.73
CA LEU A 22 -9.98 26.14 -37.55
C LEU A 22 -10.83 25.95 -36.28
N ALA A 23 -12.00 26.56 -36.19
CA ALA A 23 -12.92 26.41 -35.07
C ALA A 23 -13.39 24.94 -34.85
N LEU A 24 -13.42 24.15 -35.92
CA LEU A 24 -13.81 22.75 -35.88
C LEU A 24 -12.61 21.83 -35.64
N VAL A 25 -11.47 22.13 -36.28
CA VAL A 25 -10.26 21.30 -36.21
C VAL A 25 -9.59 21.40 -34.84
N ILE A 26 -9.50 22.59 -34.22
CA ILE A 26 -8.84 22.78 -32.93
C ILE A 26 -9.50 21.94 -31.80
N PRO A 27 -10.83 22.00 -31.60
CA PRO A 27 -11.48 21.13 -30.59
C PRO A 27 -11.35 19.65 -30.91
N ALA A 28 -11.41 19.27 -32.20
CA ALA A 28 -11.24 17.86 -32.60
C ALA A 28 -9.84 17.34 -32.32
N LEU A 29 -8.80 18.14 -32.60
CA LEU A 29 -7.42 17.79 -32.26
C LEU A 29 -7.21 17.70 -30.73
N LYS A 30 -7.77 18.65 -29.97
CA LYS A 30 -7.71 18.63 -28.53
C LYS A 30 -8.38 17.37 -27.97
N TRP A 31 -9.57 17.03 -28.45
CA TRP A 31 -10.27 15.81 -28.05
C TRP A 31 -9.46 14.54 -28.37
N LEU A 32 -8.84 14.49 -29.55
CA LEU A 32 -7.98 13.37 -29.95
C LEU A 32 -6.76 13.25 -29.04
N TYR A 33 -6.12 14.38 -28.74
CA TYR A 33 -4.99 14.45 -27.80
C TYR A 33 -5.39 13.97 -26.41
N ASP A 34 -6.48 14.51 -25.85
CA ASP A 34 -6.95 14.15 -24.51
C ASP A 34 -7.34 12.67 -24.41
N LYS A 35 -7.92 12.11 -25.47
CA LYS A 35 -8.38 10.72 -25.49
C LYS A 35 -7.26 9.70 -25.70
N PHE A 36 -6.32 9.97 -26.60
CA PHE A 36 -5.36 8.98 -27.06
C PHE A 36 -3.92 9.24 -26.62
N LEU A 37 -3.50 10.52 -26.52
CA LEU A 37 -2.11 10.87 -26.28
C LEU A 37 -1.81 11.14 -24.80
N LYS A 38 -2.77 11.64 -24.03
CA LYS A 38 -2.56 11.79 -22.58
C LYS A 38 -2.40 10.42 -21.94
N ARG A 39 -1.29 10.22 -21.27
CA ARG A 39 -1.01 8.99 -20.50
C ARG A 39 -1.69 9.07 -19.13
N LEU A 40 -2.19 7.94 -18.68
CA LEU A 40 -2.59 7.75 -17.30
C LEU A 40 -1.35 7.73 -16.41
N GLU A 41 -1.34 8.55 -15.38
CA GLU A 41 -0.35 8.51 -14.31
C GLU A 41 -1.08 8.38 -12.99
N ILE A 42 -0.58 7.53 -12.11
CA ILE A 42 -1.10 7.36 -10.77
C ILE A 42 0.02 7.72 -9.81
N ASP A 43 -0.23 8.74 -8.99
CA ASP A 43 0.67 9.14 -7.92
C ASP A 43 0.11 8.67 -6.58
N PHE A 44 1.00 8.23 -5.70
CA PHE A 44 0.69 7.97 -4.31
C PHE A 44 1.39 9.00 -3.43
N LEU A 45 0.61 9.78 -2.72
CA LEU A 45 1.07 10.80 -1.78
C LEU A 45 0.95 10.23 -0.36
N PRO A 46 2.06 9.79 0.27
CA PRO A 46 1.99 9.19 1.59
C PRO A 46 1.61 10.21 2.65
N SER A 47 0.83 9.80 3.63
CA SER A 47 0.44 10.64 4.79
C SER A 47 1.58 10.90 5.80
N GLY A 48 2.75 10.30 5.58
CA GLY A 48 3.88 10.37 6.49
C GLY A 48 3.85 9.38 7.64
N MET A 49 2.74 8.64 7.83
CA MET A 49 2.66 7.55 8.81
C MET A 49 2.81 6.19 8.14
N ILE A 50 3.78 5.42 8.62
CA ILE A 50 3.99 4.03 8.23
C ILE A 50 4.00 3.20 9.51
N THR A 51 3.16 2.18 9.58
CA THR A 51 3.18 1.22 10.68
C THR A 51 3.83 -0.08 10.20
N LEU A 52 4.87 -0.50 10.90
CA LEU A 52 5.53 -1.77 10.68
C LEU A 52 5.16 -2.71 11.81
N LEU A 53 4.68 -3.89 11.47
CA LEU A 53 4.34 -4.93 12.43
C LEU A 53 4.98 -6.24 11.99
N HIS A 54 5.53 -6.96 12.94
CA HIS A 54 5.92 -8.36 12.75
C HIS A 54 5.36 -9.17 13.92
N ASN A 55 4.71 -10.25 13.58
CA ASN A 55 4.18 -11.19 14.56
C ASN A 55 4.43 -12.64 14.08
N ARG A 56 3.94 -13.61 14.87
CA ARG A 56 4.04 -15.03 14.57
C ARG A 56 3.49 -15.41 13.17
N SER A 57 2.51 -14.66 12.66
CA SER A 57 1.88 -14.96 11.37
C SER A 57 2.60 -14.33 10.19
N GLY A 58 3.39 -13.27 10.40
CA GLY A 58 4.06 -12.61 9.30
C GLY A 58 4.53 -11.20 9.56
N SER A 59 4.96 -10.58 8.49
CA SER A 59 5.35 -9.17 8.44
C SER A 59 4.28 -8.35 7.76
N TYR A 60 3.99 -7.17 8.31
CA TYR A 60 2.93 -6.28 7.84
C TYR A 60 3.45 -4.86 7.71
N ILE A 61 2.95 -4.15 6.71
CA ILE A 61 3.10 -2.70 6.55
C ILE A 61 1.73 -2.09 6.36
N THR A 62 1.40 -1.09 7.15
CA THR A 62 0.22 -0.25 6.90
C THR A 62 0.67 1.14 6.45
N LEU A 63 0.13 1.58 5.33
CA LEU A 63 0.39 2.88 4.73
C LEU A 63 -0.91 3.66 4.66
N GLY A 64 -0.86 4.92 5.14
CA GLY A 64 -1.91 5.88 4.86
C GLY A 64 -1.45 6.85 3.77
N GLY A 65 -2.34 7.23 2.88
CA GLY A 65 -2.02 8.17 1.83
C GLY A 65 -3.20 8.50 0.94
N VAL A 66 -2.89 9.17 -0.14
CA VAL A 66 -3.85 9.60 -1.13
C VAL A 66 -3.37 9.17 -2.51
N TYR A 67 -4.26 8.54 -3.27
CA TYR A 67 -4.02 8.24 -4.68
C TYR A 67 -4.60 9.38 -5.54
N GLU A 68 -3.81 9.82 -6.49
CA GLU A 68 -4.19 10.80 -7.49
C GLU A 68 -4.02 10.18 -8.87
N ALA A 69 -5.10 10.16 -9.65
CA ALA A 69 -5.03 9.77 -11.06
C ALA A 69 -4.98 11.03 -11.92
N LYS A 70 -3.88 11.23 -12.64
CA LYS A 70 -3.73 12.35 -13.56
C LYS A 70 -4.28 11.98 -14.93
N ASN A 71 -4.96 12.94 -15.54
CA ASN A 71 -5.46 12.89 -16.91
C ASN A 71 -6.64 11.96 -17.18
N LYS A 72 -6.74 10.80 -16.55
CA LYS A 72 -7.81 9.82 -16.78
C LYS A 72 -8.20 9.11 -15.50
N SER A 73 -9.50 8.88 -15.32
CA SER A 73 -9.99 8.00 -14.26
C SER A 73 -9.50 6.58 -14.49
N THR A 74 -9.18 5.89 -13.41
CA THR A 74 -8.74 4.51 -13.45
C THR A 74 -9.27 3.71 -12.29
N THR A 75 -9.12 2.39 -12.39
CA THR A 75 -9.39 1.47 -11.28
C THR A 75 -8.09 0.82 -10.88
N VAL A 76 -7.68 1.03 -9.63
CA VAL A 76 -6.58 0.31 -9.00
C VAL A 76 -7.10 -1.08 -8.65
N LYS A 77 -6.61 -2.10 -9.32
CA LYS A 77 -7.08 -3.49 -9.16
C LYS A 77 -6.28 -4.25 -8.12
N GLU A 78 -4.99 -4.00 -8.10
CA GLU A 78 -4.05 -4.67 -7.23
C GLU A 78 -2.91 -3.70 -6.91
N ILE A 79 -2.39 -3.81 -5.70
CA ILE A 79 -1.20 -3.08 -5.28
C ILE A 79 -0.25 -4.11 -4.67
N SER A 80 1.00 -4.08 -5.09
CA SER A 80 2.05 -4.86 -4.45
C SER A 80 3.10 -3.95 -3.85
N ALA A 81 3.69 -4.37 -2.75
CA ALA A 81 4.76 -3.66 -2.08
C ALA A 81 6.01 -4.52 -2.03
N LYS A 82 7.14 -3.93 -2.38
CA LYS A 82 8.45 -4.53 -2.23
C LYS A 82 9.30 -3.65 -1.32
N VAL A 83 9.80 -4.22 -0.25
CA VAL A 83 10.69 -3.55 0.68
C VAL A 83 12.11 -4.04 0.47
N ILE A 84 13.04 -3.11 0.38
CA ILE A 84 14.47 -3.40 0.18
C ILE A 84 15.23 -2.81 1.36
N ARG A 85 15.92 -3.64 2.11
CA ARG A 85 16.81 -3.20 3.18
C ARG A 85 18.16 -2.77 2.60
N LYS A 86 18.60 -1.57 2.93
CA LYS A 86 19.75 -0.95 2.24
C LYS A 86 21.11 -1.54 2.64
N SER A 87 21.24 -2.08 3.85
CA SER A 87 22.54 -2.61 4.33
C SER A 87 23.00 -3.88 3.59
N ASP A 88 22.05 -4.74 3.20
CA ASP A 88 22.36 -6.06 2.62
C ASP A 88 21.54 -6.39 1.37
N ASN A 89 20.73 -5.45 0.87
CA ASN A 89 19.79 -5.61 -0.25
C ASN A 89 18.78 -6.75 -0.06
N ALA A 90 18.55 -7.19 1.19
CA ALA A 90 17.50 -8.15 1.47
C ALA A 90 16.15 -7.59 1.07
N THR A 91 15.32 -8.39 0.42
CA THR A 91 14.04 -7.97 -0.12
C THR A 91 12.89 -8.73 0.52
N LEU A 92 11.80 -8.02 0.80
CA LEU A 92 10.56 -8.58 1.27
C LEU A 92 9.43 -8.15 0.33
N SER A 93 8.78 -9.11 -0.29
CA SER A 93 7.58 -8.87 -1.10
C SER A 93 6.33 -9.04 -0.24
N LEU A 94 5.44 -8.08 -0.32
CA LEU A 94 4.22 -8.03 0.45
C LEU A 94 3.03 -7.89 -0.50
N LEU A 95 1.97 -8.60 -0.21
CA LEU A 95 0.73 -8.55 -0.96
C LEU A 95 -0.28 -7.65 -0.23
N TRP A 96 -1.06 -6.92 -0.98
CA TRP A 96 -2.16 -6.15 -0.44
C TRP A 96 -3.21 -7.08 0.15
N SER A 97 -3.43 -6.98 1.45
CA SER A 97 -4.28 -7.91 2.21
C SER A 97 -5.54 -7.25 2.74
N VAL A 98 -5.44 -6.01 3.20
CA VAL A 98 -6.52 -5.34 3.91
C VAL A 98 -6.61 -3.88 3.48
N PHE A 99 -7.82 -3.36 3.50
CA PHE A 99 -8.14 -1.95 3.32
C PHE A 99 -8.66 -1.41 4.68
N PRO A 100 -7.77 -0.86 5.53
CA PRO A 100 -8.22 -0.27 6.77
C PRO A 100 -9.11 0.94 6.47
N SER A 101 -10.37 0.88 6.86
CA SER A 101 -11.25 2.04 6.73
C SER A 101 -10.96 3.03 7.86
N PRO A 102 -10.75 4.32 7.56
CA PRO A 102 -10.55 5.33 8.59
C PRO A 102 -11.84 5.68 9.35
N VAL A 103 -12.93 4.97 9.10
CA VAL A 103 -14.20 5.20 9.77
C VAL A 103 -14.10 4.75 11.21
N PHE A 104 -13.81 5.69 12.10
CA PHE A 104 -13.91 5.48 13.53
C PHE A 104 -15.37 5.33 13.92
N ARG A 105 -15.84 4.12 14.15
CA ARG A 105 -17.13 3.89 14.81
C ARG A 105 -16.92 4.00 16.32
N SER A 106 -17.59 4.94 16.94
CA SER A 106 -17.72 4.95 18.38
C SER A 106 -18.75 3.91 18.80
N VAL A 107 -18.30 2.80 19.31
CA VAL A 107 -19.17 1.79 19.96
C VAL A 107 -18.86 1.83 21.44
N ALA A 108 -19.84 2.28 22.25
CA ALA A 108 -19.74 2.36 23.72
C ALA A 108 -18.51 3.16 24.23
N GLY A 109 -18.11 4.23 23.52
CA GLY A 109 -16.96 5.08 23.90
C GLY A 109 -15.60 4.58 23.42
N ASN A 110 -15.53 3.45 22.76
CA ASN A 110 -14.31 2.95 22.11
C ASN A 110 -14.36 3.23 20.60
N TYR A 111 -13.21 3.58 20.04
CA TYR A 111 -13.07 3.75 18.59
C TYR A 111 -12.60 2.44 17.99
N GLU A 112 -13.40 1.89 17.09
CA GLU A 112 -13.03 0.71 16.32
C GLU A 112 -12.67 1.10 14.90
N THR A 113 -11.55 0.61 14.40
CA THR A 113 -11.18 0.68 12.98
C THR A 113 -11.81 -0.51 12.29
N THR A 114 -12.62 -0.26 11.25
CA THR A 114 -13.15 -1.34 10.43
C THR A 114 -12.10 -1.75 9.39
N PHE A 115 -11.95 -3.06 9.20
CA PHE A 115 -11.07 -3.64 8.20
C PHE A 115 -11.93 -4.25 7.10
N GLU A 116 -11.59 -3.93 5.87
CA GLU A 116 -12.17 -4.56 4.69
C GLU A 116 -11.10 -5.36 3.97
N THR A 117 -11.50 -6.47 3.35
CA THR A 117 -10.58 -7.21 2.47
C THR A 117 -10.16 -6.32 1.31
N ALA A 118 -8.92 -6.42 0.88
CA ALA A 118 -8.42 -5.70 -0.28
C ALA A 118 -9.34 -5.92 -1.49
N HIS A 119 -9.79 -4.84 -2.09
CA HIS A 119 -10.68 -4.86 -3.25
C HIS A 119 -10.35 -3.72 -4.22
N PRO A 120 -10.62 -3.87 -5.51
CA PRO A 120 -10.40 -2.81 -6.47
C PRO A 120 -11.17 -1.54 -6.11
N PHE A 121 -10.53 -0.39 -6.27
CA PHE A 121 -11.16 0.91 -6.06
C PHE A 121 -10.90 1.86 -7.22
N LYS A 122 -11.85 2.77 -7.45
CA LYS A 122 -11.79 3.76 -8.51
C LYS A 122 -11.11 5.03 -8.03
N VAL A 123 -10.23 5.57 -8.86
CA VAL A 123 -9.64 6.90 -8.70
C VAL A 123 -10.09 7.75 -9.88
N GLU A 124 -10.88 8.78 -9.61
CA GLU A 124 -11.35 9.71 -10.64
C GLU A 124 -10.20 10.62 -11.08
N ALA A 125 -10.27 11.06 -12.34
CA ALA A 125 -9.26 11.97 -12.88
C ALA A 125 -9.19 13.28 -12.10
N ASP A 126 -7.98 13.72 -11.81
CA ASP A 126 -7.67 14.97 -11.14
C ASP A 126 -8.37 15.14 -9.78
N THR A 127 -8.64 14.00 -9.10
CA THR A 127 -9.19 13.95 -7.75
C THR A 127 -8.31 13.15 -6.81
N LEU A 128 -8.42 13.46 -5.53
CA LEU A 128 -7.68 12.78 -4.47
C LEU A 128 -8.56 11.70 -3.85
N ALA A 129 -8.11 10.45 -3.94
CA ALA A 129 -8.77 9.31 -3.31
C ALA A 129 -7.97 8.85 -2.09
N PRO A 130 -8.41 9.17 -0.85
CA PRO A 130 -7.73 8.71 0.35
C PRO A 130 -7.82 7.19 0.45
N ALA A 131 -6.70 6.56 0.74
CA ALA A 131 -6.64 5.13 0.92
C ALA A 131 -5.63 4.76 2.01
N PHE A 132 -6.08 3.87 2.89
CA PHE A 132 -5.22 3.19 3.84
C PHE A 132 -5.07 1.77 3.35
N VAL A 133 -3.85 1.31 3.18
CA VAL A 133 -3.56 -0.01 2.64
C VAL A 133 -2.65 -0.77 3.58
N GLU A 134 -3.00 -2.01 3.85
CA GLU A 134 -2.15 -2.92 4.59
C GLU A 134 -1.64 -4.02 3.67
N PHE A 135 -0.35 -4.20 3.71
CA PHE A 135 0.36 -5.25 2.99
C PHE A 135 0.85 -6.29 3.98
N SER A 136 0.74 -7.53 3.62
CA SER A 136 1.22 -8.65 4.43
C SER A 136 2.11 -9.60 3.64
N ASN A 137 3.07 -10.17 4.34
CA ASN A 137 3.77 -11.38 3.92
C ASN A 137 3.53 -12.44 5.00
N THR A 138 2.62 -13.35 4.70
CA THR A 138 2.26 -14.48 5.53
C THR A 138 2.72 -15.75 4.84
N ALA A 139 4.03 -16.02 4.91
CA ALA A 139 4.56 -17.28 4.39
C ALA A 139 3.92 -18.45 5.15
N SER A 140 3.50 -19.48 4.44
CA SER A 140 2.76 -20.62 4.99
C SER A 140 3.48 -21.35 6.14
N ASN A 141 4.80 -21.26 6.22
CA ASN A 141 5.62 -21.86 7.25
C ASN A 141 6.06 -20.90 8.37
N MET A 142 5.65 -19.62 8.32
CA MET A 142 6.16 -18.61 9.26
C MET A 142 5.74 -18.90 10.70
N THR A 143 4.52 -19.32 10.90
CA THR A 143 4.00 -19.76 12.22
C THR A 143 4.76 -20.97 12.72
N GLU A 144 4.99 -21.97 11.87
CA GLU A 144 5.70 -23.20 12.23
C GLU A 144 7.15 -22.92 12.62
N VAL A 145 7.85 -22.08 11.85
CA VAL A 145 9.23 -21.67 12.17
C VAL A 145 9.29 -20.90 13.49
N SER A 146 8.39 -19.94 13.69
CA SER A 146 8.32 -19.17 14.94
C SER A 146 8.04 -20.06 16.14
N ASP A 147 7.14 -21.03 16.01
CA ASP A 147 6.80 -21.99 17.06
C ASP A 147 7.97 -22.92 17.36
N GLY A 148 8.68 -23.39 16.32
CA GLY A 148 9.88 -24.19 16.48
C GLY A 148 10.97 -23.48 17.30
N ILE A 149 11.14 -22.17 17.07
CA ILE A 149 12.09 -21.34 17.83
C ILE A 149 11.63 -21.13 19.28
N LEU A 150 10.34 -20.91 19.50
CA LEU A 150 9.80 -20.58 20.83
C LEU A 150 9.51 -21.82 21.70
N PHE A 151 9.24 -22.97 21.11
CA PHE A 151 8.85 -24.18 21.83
C PHE A 151 9.85 -24.61 22.91
N PRO A 152 11.19 -24.60 22.69
CA PRO A 152 12.15 -24.92 23.74
C PRO A 152 12.04 -24.00 24.96
N VAL A 153 11.83 -22.70 24.74
CA VAL A 153 11.68 -21.71 25.81
C VAL A 153 10.39 -21.97 26.60
N VAL A 154 9.28 -22.20 25.89
CA VAL A 154 7.98 -22.49 26.52
C VAL A 154 8.10 -23.74 27.39
N LYS A 155 8.72 -24.80 26.87
CA LYS A 155 8.95 -26.05 27.61
C LYS A 155 9.81 -25.84 28.87
N ALA A 156 10.94 -25.12 28.74
CA ALA A 156 11.84 -24.84 29.84
C ALA A 156 11.21 -23.93 30.91
N SER A 157 10.40 -22.94 30.48
CA SER A 157 9.74 -22.00 31.37
C SER A 157 8.56 -22.62 32.17
N THR A 158 7.99 -23.73 31.71
CA THR A 158 6.83 -24.37 32.38
C THR A 158 7.13 -24.72 33.81
N ALA A 159 8.32 -25.25 34.10
CA ALA A 159 8.74 -25.60 35.46
C ALA A 159 8.88 -24.36 36.38
N ILE A 160 9.27 -23.21 35.81
CA ILE A 160 9.37 -21.95 36.55
C ILE A 160 7.99 -21.39 36.82
N LEU A 161 7.13 -21.34 35.82
CA LEU A 161 5.79 -20.75 35.90
C LEU A 161 4.81 -21.59 36.75
N SER A 162 5.09 -22.87 36.94
CA SER A 162 4.29 -23.76 37.80
C SER A 162 4.61 -23.67 39.30
N GLN A 163 5.63 -22.88 39.68
CA GLN A 163 5.97 -22.69 41.09
C GLN A 163 4.89 -21.88 41.80
N ALA A 164 4.39 -22.42 42.91
CA ALA A 164 3.45 -21.72 43.75
C ALA A 164 4.13 -20.47 44.37
N ASN A 165 3.43 -19.33 44.32
CA ASN A 165 3.88 -18.03 44.87
C ASN A 165 5.04 -17.34 44.17
N ILE A 166 5.40 -17.72 42.95
CA ILE A 166 6.36 -16.94 42.16
C ILE A 166 5.74 -15.59 41.73
N THR A 167 6.44 -14.50 42.00
CA THR A 167 6.00 -13.19 41.50
C THR A 167 6.26 -13.06 40.00
N VAL A 168 5.45 -12.26 39.31
CA VAL A 168 5.62 -12.00 37.86
C VAL A 168 7.04 -11.52 37.51
N LEU A 169 7.61 -10.64 38.34
CA LEU A 169 8.96 -10.13 38.16
C LEU A 169 10.04 -11.21 38.31
N ALA A 170 9.89 -12.07 39.32
CA ALA A 170 10.82 -13.17 39.57
C ALA A 170 10.72 -14.22 38.43
N ALA A 171 9.51 -14.53 37.97
CA ALA A 171 9.28 -15.42 36.83
C ALA A 171 9.91 -14.87 35.55
N ASP A 172 9.70 -13.60 35.24
CA ASP A 172 10.28 -12.91 34.05
C ASP A 172 11.83 -12.96 34.08
N THR A 173 12.42 -12.66 35.24
CA THR A 173 13.88 -12.70 35.42
C THR A 173 14.41 -14.12 35.25
N ALA A 174 13.75 -15.11 35.84
CA ALA A 174 14.15 -16.50 35.75
C ALA A 174 14.05 -17.06 34.35
N VAL A 175 12.96 -16.72 33.60
CA VAL A 175 12.80 -17.12 32.21
C VAL A 175 13.86 -16.45 31.30
N LYS A 176 14.16 -15.18 31.50
CA LYS A 176 15.19 -14.47 30.73
C LYS A 176 16.62 -14.99 30.97
N SER A 177 16.85 -15.65 32.12
CA SER A 177 18.13 -16.29 32.43
C SER A 177 18.32 -17.66 31.78
N LEU A 178 17.29 -18.25 31.19
CA LEU A 178 17.38 -19.56 30.55
C LEU A 178 18.28 -19.51 29.29
N PRO A 179 19.13 -20.51 29.08
CA PRO A 179 19.91 -20.63 27.83
C PRO A 179 19.02 -20.68 26.58
N GLU A 180 17.89 -21.40 26.69
CA GLU A 180 16.88 -21.50 25.61
C GLU A 180 16.30 -20.15 25.24
N TYR A 181 16.07 -19.24 26.21
CA TYR A 181 15.61 -17.89 25.93
C TYR A 181 16.61 -17.10 25.11
N ASN A 182 17.89 -17.15 25.46
CA ASN A 182 18.94 -16.45 24.74
C ASN A 182 19.12 -17.01 23.31
N THR A 183 19.07 -18.33 23.17
CA THR A 183 19.11 -19.00 21.86
C THR A 183 17.92 -18.59 20.99
N ALA A 184 16.71 -18.62 21.54
CA ALA A 184 15.50 -18.23 20.83
C ALA A 184 15.52 -16.73 20.44
N LYS A 185 16.00 -15.87 21.35
CA LYS A 185 16.15 -14.44 21.09
C LYS A 185 17.07 -14.15 19.89
N LEU A 186 18.21 -14.85 19.82
CA LEU A 186 19.14 -14.71 18.68
C LEU A 186 18.49 -15.22 17.39
N ALA A 187 17.88 -16.41 17.43
CA ALA A 187 17.21 -16.98 16.27
C ALA A 187 16.05 -16.10 15.75
N LEU A 188 15.24 -15.52 16.65
CA LEU A 188 14.20 -14.59 16.28
C LEU A 188 14.76 -13.30 15.69
N ASN A 189 15.84 -12.76 16.23
CA ASN A 189 16.48 -11.57 15.66
C ASN A 189 17.00 -11.81 14.25
N ASP A 190 17.51 -13.01 13.94
CA ASP A 190 17.94 -13.37 12.59
C ASP A 190 16.76 -13.60 11.66
N PHE A 191 15.68 -14.15 12.19
CA PHE A 191 14.46 -14.42 11.44
C PHE A 191 13.69 -13.15 11.08
N PHE A 192 13.73 -12.10 11.92
CA PHE A 192 13.02 -10.86 11.67
C PHE A 192 13.61 -10.09 10.49
N PHE A 193 12.74 -9.73 9.56
CA PHE A 193 13.13 -8.86 8.45
C PHE A 193 13.39 -7.43 8.91
N TRP A 194 12.56 -6.90 9.83
CA TRP A 194 12.66 -5.52 10.31
C TRP A 194 13.81 -5.39 11.31
N LYS A 195 14.91 -4.79 10.87
CA LYS A 195 16.08 -4.46 11.70
C LYS A 195 16.24 -2.94 11.73
N ALA A 196 17.06 -2.41 12.62
CA ALA A 196 17.40 -0.98 12.60
C ALA A 196 18.23 -0.68 11.34
N ASP A 197 17.58 -0.15 10.30
CA ASP A 197 18.17 0.08 8.98
C ASP A 197 17.36 1.12 8.20
N ILE A 198 17.87 1.47 7.02
CA ILE A 198 17.14 2.27 6.02
C ILE A 198 16.48 1.31 5.04
N TYR A 199 15.21 1.57 4.76
CA TYR A 199 14.42 0.77 3.85
C TYR A 199 13.94 1.61 2.67
N GLU A 200 13.92 0.99 1.51
CA GLU A 200 13.24 1.52 0.33
C GLU A 200 11.96 0.74 0.11
N LEU A 201 10.86 1.47 -0.02
CA LEU A 201 9.55 0.89 -0.33
C LEU A 201 9.20 1.21 -1.78
N VAL A 202 8.97 0.17 -2.57
CA VAL A 202 8.51 0.28 -3.95
C VAL A 202 7.08 -0.23 -4.02
N LEU A 203 6.16 0.64 -4.43
CA LEU A 203 4.77 0.28 -4.69
C LEU A 203 4.58 0.08 -6.19
N THR A 204 3.84 -0.96 -6.56
CA THR A 204 3.46 -1.25 -7.95
C THR A 204 1.95 -1.46 -8.00
N THR A 205 1.29 -0.79 -8.95
CA THR A 205 -0.17 -0.84 -9.20
C THR A 205 -0.47 -1.41 -10.57
#